data_73e1f251d57b0e136ffc3c6a16c91cc2
#
_entry.id   73e1f251d57b0e136ffc3c6a16c91cc2
#
_cell.length_a   1.000
_cell.length_b   1.000
_cell.length_c   1.000
_cell.angle_alpha   90.00
_cell.angle_beta   90.00
_cell.angle_gamma   90.00
#
_symmetry.space_group_name_H-M   'P 1'
#
loop_
_entity.id
_entity.type
_entity.pdbx_description
1 polymer ?
#
loop_
_entity_poly.entity_id
_entity_poly.type
_entity_poly.pdbx_seq_one_letter_code
_entity_poly.pdbx_strand_id
1 'polypeptide(L)'
;MLVYGDGTRLEAAREKLAEIARGIEAAWRGAAGLARHADLVVAFIAAGELAQGLSDAAFAVRKVDARSASGDAAMRLLIALARGIERSWSSGFRELGEKPARVLEALSAAVLPEVLEISRPEGYAFYALYPEAYIQAARPCSGLPLTIVGLRSIGTGLAAAVAAGAGQEDAITVRPVGHPFRRELALSGELATELKSGSTFAIVDEGPGLSGSSLGGVADFLEDGGIAPRRIHFFPSHAGPLGPQASARHRARWARASRPVVGFEALALSAADPRHRIESWVADLCAAPTAPTTDLSGGEWRRLRFSSEAQWPPANPQQERRKFLLRCEDGPWLLRFAGLGRYGSDK
;
A
#
# COMPACT_ATOMS: atom_id res chain seq x y z
N MET A 1 18.11 -11.57 -3.50
CA MET A 1 17.15 -10.53 -3.10
C MET A 1 17.52 -10.13 -1.70
N LEU A 2 18.04 -8.93 -1.51
CA LEU A 2 18.08 -8.35 -0.18
C LEU A 2 16.67 -7.89 0.12
N VAL A 3 15.95 -8.62 0.95
CA VAL A 3 14.82 -8.09 1.68
C VAL A 3 15.45 -7.08 2.64
N TYR A 4 15.09 -5.82 2.54
CA TYR A 4 15.38 -4.85 3.57
C TYR A 4 14.68 -5.40 4.81
N GLY A 5 15.42 -5.94 5.77
CA GLY A 5 14.84 -6.73 6.86
C GLY A 5 13.69 -5.99 7.56
N ASP A 6 12.76 -6.76 8.12
CA ASP A 6 11.57 -6.28 8.86
C ASP A 6 11.99 -5.36 10.02
N GLY A 7 12.33 -4.11 9.68
CA GLY A 7 12.67 -3.11 10.68
C GLY A 7 11.41 -2.78 11.49
N THR A 8 11.42 -3.12 12.78
CA THR A 8 10.37 -2.73 13.72
C THR A 8 10.84 -1.61 14.64
N ARG A 9 9.91 -0.88 15.19
CA ARG A 9 10.13 0.13 16.23
C ARG A 9 8.99 0.11 17.23
N LEU A 10 9.28 0.59 18.44
CA LEU A 10 8.28 0.75 19.48
C LEU A 10 7.80 2.20 19.51
N GLU A 11 6.49 2.40 19.52
CA GLU A 11 5.87 3.71 19.63
C GLU A 11 4.73 3.69 20.67
N ALA A 12 4.54 4.79 21.40
CA ALA A 12 3.39 4.95 22.28
C ALA A 12 2.11 5.13 21.44
N ALA A 13 1.10 4.28 21.66
CA ALA A 13 -0.13 4.27 20.86
C ALA A 13 -0.86 5.62 20.88
N ARG A 14 -0.90 6.28 22.04
CA ARG A 14 -1.55 7.59 22.21
C ARG A 14 -0.81 8.71 21.51
N GLU A 15 0.51 8.68 21.51
CA GLU A 15 1.33 9.67 20.78
C GLU A 15 1.16 9.50 19.27
N LYS A 16 1.13 8.25 18.78
CA LYS A 16 0.86 7.94 17.39
C LYS A 16 -0.53 8.43 16.95
N LEU A 17 -1.55 8.21 17.79
CA LEU A 17 -2.89 8.72 17.52
C LEU A 17 -2.95 10.26 17.49
N ALA A 18 -2.21 10.92 18.39
CA ALA A 18 -2.10 12.38 18.39
C ALA A 18 -1.36 12.91 17.15
N GLU A 19 -0.33 12.21 16.67
CA GLU A 19 0.35 12.51 15.39
C GLU A 19 -0.64 12.45 14.22
N ILE A 20 -1.43 11.37 14.13
CA ILE A 20 -2.46 11.19 13.10
C ILE A 20 -3.50 12.31 13.16
N ALA A 21 -3.98 12.65 14.36
CA ALA A 21 -4.96 13.72 14.54
C ALA A 21 -4.42 15.08 14.05
N ARG A 22 -3.15 15.40 14.34
CA ARG A 22 -2.51 16.62 13.82
C ARG A 22 -2.37 16.60 12.30
N GLY A 23 -1.99 15.44 11.71
CA GLY A 23 -1.89 15.29 10.26
C GLY A 23 -3.24 15.45 9.56
N ILE A 24 -4.32 14.90 10.11
CA ILE A 24 -5.69 15.09 9.62
C ILE A 24 -6.05 16.59 9.69
N GLU A 25 -5.79 17.24 10.81
CA GLU A 25 -6.09 18.66 10.97
C GLU A 25 -5.32 19.52 9.95
N ALA A 26 -4.04 19.26 9.74
CA ALA A 26 -3.21 19.93 8.75
C ALA A 26 -3.75 19.76 7.33
N ALA A 27 -4.08 18.52 6.94
CA ALA A 27 -4.63 18.22 5.61
C ALA A 27 -5.96 18.96 5.37
N TRP A 28 -6.90 18.96 6.34
CA TRP A 28 -8.21 19.61 6.13
C TRP A 28 -8.16 21.14 6.22
N ARG A 29 -7.15 21.73 6.87
CA ARG A 29 -6.90 23.18 6.88
C ARG A 29 -6.06 23.69 5.71
N GLY A 30 -5.29 22.81 5.09
CA GLY A 30 -4.37 23.13 4.00
C GLY A 30 -5.09 23.66 2.76
N ALA A 31 -4.42 24.53 2.01
CA ALA A 31 -4.90 24.98 0.71
C ALA A 31 -4.99 23.81 -0.29
N ALA A 32 -5.99 23.86 -1.17
CA ALA A 32 -6.13 22.84 -2.23
C ALA A 32 -4.84 22.74 -3.08
N GLY A 33 -4.40 21.51 -3.37
CA GLY A 33 -3.19 21.26 -4.12
C GLY A 33 -2.47 19.97 -3.69
N LEU A 34 -1.36 19.71 -4.36
CA LEU A 34 -0.55 18.50 -4.14
C LEU A 34 0.00 18.42 -2.71
N ALA A 35 0.45 19.54 -2.12
CA ALA A 35 0.97 19.54 -0.75
C ALA A 35 -0.06 19.04 0.27
N ARG A 36 -1.31 19.52 0.19
CA ARG A 36 -2.41 19.06 1.03
C ARG A 36 -2.70 17.57 0.82
N HIS A 37 -2.64 17.09 -0.42
CA HIS A 37 -2.79 15.69 -0.74
C HIS A 37 -1.67 14.84 -0.12
N ALA A 38 -0.42 15.33 -0.19
CA ALA A 38 0.72 14.69 0.45
C ALA A 38 0.56 14.60 1.98
N ASP A 39 0.11 15.67 2.64
CA ASP A 39 -0.20 15.66 4.09
C ASP A 39 -1.23 14.60 4.44
N LEU A 40 -2.27 14.44 3.62
CA LEU A 40 -3.27 13.39 3.80
C LEU A 40 -2.68 11.99 3.64
N VAL A 41 -1.80 11.76 2.67
CA VAL A 41 -1.09 10.49 2.48
C VAL A 41 -0.19 10.19 3.67
N VAL A 42 0.50 11.19 4.22
CA VAL A 42 1.30 11.05 5.45
C VAL A 42 0.43 10.60 6.63
N ALA A 43 -0.72 11.26 6.84
CA ALA A 43 -1.67 10.88 7.90
C ALA A 43 -2.23 9.46 7.69
N PHE A 44 -2.51 9.07 6.45
CA PHE A 44 -2.94 7.73 6.08
C PHE A 44 -1.88 6.66 6.39
N ILE A 45 -0.62 6.90 6.05
CA ILE A 45 0.48 5.97 6.36
C ILE A 45 0.61 5.79 7.87
N ALA A 46 0.58 6.89 8.64
CA ALA A 46 0.63 6.85 10.09
C ALA A 46 -0.55 6.10 10.71
N ALA A 47 -1.77 6.26 10.15
CA ALA A 47 -2.96 5.51 10.58
C ALA A 47 -2.84 4.01 10.23
N GLY A 48 -2.23 3.67 9.10
CA GLY A 48 -1.94 2.29 8.72
C GLY A 48 -0.98 1.59 9.69
N GLU A 49 0.05 2.32 10.12
CA GLU A 49 1.00 1.86 11.15
C GLU A 49 0.30 1.61 12.51
N LEU A 50 -0.57 2.53 12.92
CA LEU A 50 -1.37 2.37 14.14
C LEU A 50 -2.29 1.14 14.05
N ALA A 51 -3.02 0.99 12.95
CA ALA A 51 -3.93 -0.14 12.73
C ALA A 51 -3.20 -1.48 12.71
N GLN A 52 -2.03 -1.54 12.06
CA GLN A 52 -1.15 -2.71 12.08
C GLN A 52 -0.70 -3.02 13.50
N GLY A 53 -0.16 -2.04 14.22
CA GLY A 53 0.36 -2.23 15.58
C GLY A 53 -0.72 -2.71 16.56
N LEU A 54 -1.95 -2.16 16.49
CA LEU A 54 -3.09 -2.61 17.30
C LEU A 54 -3.47 -4.06 17.01
N SER A 55 -3.51 -4.44 15.74
CA SER A 55 -3.85 -5.80 15.32
C SER A 55 -2.76 -6.79 15.71
N ASP A 56 -1.48 -6.43 15.59
CA ASP A 56 -0.37 -7.28 16.01
C ASP A 56 -0.26 -7.41 17.53
N ALA A 57 -0.54 -6.35 18.31
CA ALA A 57 -0.62 -6.44 19.74
C ALA A 57 -1.71 -7.40 20.21
N ALA A 58 -2.90 -7.37 19.57
CA ALA A 58 -3.97 -8.32 19.83
C ALA A 58 -3.58 -9.75 19.45
N PHE A 59 -2.91 -9.94 18.31
CA PHE A 59 -2.39 -11.23 17.85
C PHE A 59 -1.32 -11.78 18.80
N ALA A 60 -0.41 -10.94 19.30
CA ALA A 60 0.64 -11.36 20.22
C ALA A 60 0.08 -11.97 21.51
N VAL A 61 -1.06 -11.48 21.98
CA VAL A 61 -1.77 -12.01 23.16
C VAL A 61 -2.55 -13.28 22.83
N ARG A 62 -3.35 -13.26 21.77
CA ARG A 62 -4.31 -14.32 21.41
C ARG A 62 -3.69 -15.46 20.64
N LYS A 63 -2.54 -15.24 19.98
CA LYS A 63 -1.86 -16.14 19.02
C LYS A 63 -2.71 -16.48 17.77
N VAL A 64 -3.83 -15.81 17.62
CA VAL A 64 -4.72 -15.90 16.47
C VAL A 64 -5.22 -14.51 16.07
N ASP A 65 -5.49 -14.34 14.78
CA ASP A 65 -6.20 -13.17 14.29
C ASP A 65 -7.68 -13.24 14.66
N ALA A 66 -8.21 -12.14 15.15
CA ALA A 66 -9.61 -11.98 15.54
C ALA A 66 -10.01 -10.50 15.41
N ARG A 67 -11.29 -10.24 15.26
CA ARG A 67 -11.83 -8.88 15.35
C ARG A 67 -11.58 -8.30 16.74
N SER A 68 -11.31 -7.00 16.77
CA SER A 68 -11.18 -6.24 18.01
C SER A 68 -11.71 -4.83 17.83
N ALA A 69 -12.34 -4.29 18.88
CA ALA A 69 -12.96 -2.97 18.81
C ALA A 69 -11.98 -1.86 18.41
N SER A 70 -10.75 -1.89 18.95
CA SER A 70 -9.72 -0.91 18.61
C SER A 70 -9.17 -1.12 17.19
N GLY A 71 -8.97 -2.37 16.75
CA GLY A 71 -8.54 -2.69 15.39
C GLY A 71 -9.57 -2.28 14.34
N ASP A 72 -10.84 -2.58 14.59
CA ASP A 72 -11.94 -2.22 13.68
C ASP A 72 -12.16 -0.70 13.63
N ALA A 73 -12.00 0.00 14.76
CA ALA A 73 -12.05 1.47 14.79
C ALA A 73 -10.88 2.10 14.00
N ALA A 74 -9.67 1.55 14.16
CA ALA A 74 -8.50 2.01 13.40
C ALA A 74 -8.65 1.74 11.90
N MET A 75 -9.18 0.59 11.49
CA MET A 75 -9.45 0.27 10.09
C MET A 75 -10.51 1.22 9.49
N ARG A 76 -11.58 1.53 10.22
CA ARG A 76 -12.57 2.53 9.76
C ARG A 76 -11.95 3.92 9.56
N LEU A 77 -11.06 4.37 10.46
CA LEU A 77 -10.34 5.63 10.27
C LEU A 77 -9.46 5.56 9.02
N LEU A 78 -8.74 4.47 8.85
CA LEU A 78 -7.84 4.26 7.71
C LEU A 78 -8.59 4.25 6.37
N ILE A 79 -9.76 3.59 6.29
CA ILE A 79 -10.62 3.62 5.10
C ILE A 79 -11.17 5.03 4.83
N ALA A 80 -11.57 5.75 5.88
CA ALA A 80 -12.03 7.13 5.73
C ALA A 80 -10.93 8.06 5.18
N LEU A 81 -9.68 7.90 5.61
CA LEU A 81 -8.53 8.62 5.05
C LEU A 81 -8.25 8.20 3.60
N ALA A 82 -8.34 6.90 3.28
CA ALA A 82 -8.20 6.41 1.91
C ALA A 82 -9.27 6.98 0.97
N ARG A 83 -10.51 7.17 1.43
CA ARG A 83 -11.55 7.89 0.68
C ARG A 83 -11.23 9.36 0.47
N GLY A 84 -10.62 9.99 1.47
CA GLY A 84 -10.09 11.34 1.30
C GLY A 84 -9.02 11.42 0.22
N ILE A 85 -8.09 10.44 0.18
CA ILE A 85 -7.06 10.30 -0.88
C ILE A 85 -7.75 10.09 -2.24
N GLU A 86 -8.71 9.19 -2.32
CA GLU A 86 -9.48 8.92 -3.53
C GLU A 86 -10.17 10.19 -4.05
N ARG A 87 -10.85 10.93 -3.17
CA ARG A 87 -11.53 12.18 -3.52
C ARG A 87 -10.55 13.27 -3.96
N SER A 88 -9.44 13.40 -3.24
CA SER A 88 -8.36 14.34 -3.59
C SER A 88 -7.78 14.03 -4.97
N TRP A 89 -7.41 12.79 -5.21
CA TRP A 89 -6.88 12.35 -6.49
C TRP A 89 -7.87 12.56 -7.63
N SER A 90 -9.09 12.05 -7.51
CA SER A 90 -10.10 12.14 -8.57
C SER A 90 -10.54 13.57 -8.89
N SER A 91 -10.43 14.50 -7.93
CA SER A 91 -10.70 15.93 -8.15
C SER A 91 -9.48 16.71 -8.66
N GLY A 92 -8.30 16.05 -8.85
CA GLY A 92 -7.03 16.72 -9.15
C GLY A 92 -6.61 17.63 -8.02
N PHE A 93 -6.59 17.09 -6.79
CA PHE A 93 -6.15 17.68 -5.55
C PHE A 93 -7.01 18.85 -5.01
N ARG A 94 -8.26 18.99 -5.49
CA ARG A 94 -9.14 20.11 -5.12
C ARG A 94 -10.04 19.83 -3.92
N GLU A 95 -10.38 18.57 -3.67
CA GLU A 95 -11.36 18.18 -2.66
C GLU A 95 -10.85 17.01 -1.81
N LEU A 96 -11.21 16.99 -0.51
CA LEU A 96 -10.91 15.86 0.39
C LEU A 96 -12.17 15.09 0.83
N GLY A 97 -13.34 15.68 0.65
CA GLY A 97 -14.58 15.17 1.25
C GLY A 97 -14.72 15.53 2.73
N GLU A 98 -15.55 14.80 3.44
CA GLU A 98 -15.83 15.04 4.85
C GLU A 98 -14.64 14.62 5.73
N LYS A 99 -14.32 15.47 6.73
CA LYS A 99 -13.30 15.17 7.73
C LYS A 99 -13.77 14.00 8.62
N PRO A 100 -12.93 12.97 8.86
CA PRO A 100 -13.33 11.78 9.63
C PRO A 100 -13.32 12.01 11.15
N ALA A 101 -13.91 13.14 11.61
CA ALA A 101 -13.86 13.55 13.02
C ALA A 101 -14.50 12.52 13.96
N ARG A 102 -15.69 12.02 13.63
CA ARG A 102 -16.42 11.04 14.45
C ARG A 102 -15.65 9.72 14.61
N VAL A 103 -15.00 9.26 13.52
CA VAL A 103 -14.24 8.00 13.55
C VAL A 103 -12.96 8.17 14.38
N LEU A 104 -12.31 9.34 14.26
CA LEU A 104 -11.15 9.70 15.07
C LEU A 104 -11.51 9.80 16.56
N GLU A 105 -12.64 10.42 16.91
CA GLU A 105 -13.17 10.49 18.29
C GLU A 105 -13.43 9.09 18.85
N ALA A 106 -14.10 8.22 18.09
CA ALA A 106 -14.37 6.84 18.51
C ALA A 106 -13.07 6.05 18.80
N LEU A 107 -12.05 6.21 17.94
CA LEU A 107 -10.74 5.59 18.18
C LEU A 107 -10.02 6.21 19.37
N SER A 108 -10.16 7.51 19.57
CA SER A 108 -9.57 8.21 20.71
C SER A 108 -10.17 7.78 22.07
N ALA A 109 -11.45 7.40 22.06
CA ALA A 109 -12.14 6.86 23.25
C ALA A 109 -11.84 5.37 23.49
N ALA A 110 -11.26 4.66 22.54
CA ALA A 110 -10.97 3.24 22.66
C ALA A 110 -9.85 2.96 23.67
N VAL A 111 -9.88 1.77 24.28
CA VAL A 111 -8.77 1.25 25.07
C VAL A 111 -7.65 0.82 24.13
N LEU A 112 -6.51 1.47 24.26
CA LEU A 112 -5.32 1.19 23.45
C LEU A 112 -4.20 0.63 24.34
N PRO A 113 -3.34 -0.27 23.81
CA PRO A 113 -2.09 -0.63 24.46
C PRO A 113 -1.22 0.60 24.71
N GLU A 114 -0.37 0.55 25.72
CA GLU A 114 0.56 1.66 26.00
C GLU A 114 1.58 1.82 24.86
N VAL A 115 2.16 0.70 24.43
CA VAL A 115 3.21 0.64 23.41
C VAL A 115 2.81 -0.33 22.30
N LEU A 116 3.12 0.03 21.07
CA LEU A 116 2.91 -0.77 19.87
C LEU A 116 4.24 -1.06 19.20
N GLU A 117 4.39 -2.27 18.69
CA GLU A 117 5.45 -2.62 17.75
C GLU A 117 4.95 -2.35 16.33
N ILE A 118 5.64 -1.45 15.63
CA ILE A 118 5.28 -1.00 14.29
C ILE A 118 6.32 -1.49 13.31
N SER A 119 5.90 -2.22 12.28
CA SER A 119 6.75 -2.67 11.20
C SER A 119 6.92 -1.57 10.14
N ARG A 120 8.11 -1.47 9.56
CA ARG A 120 8.39 -0.53 8.47
C ARG A 120 7.64 -0.96 7.21
N PRO A 121 6.79 -0.12 6.63
CA PRO A 121 6.15 -0.40 5.35
C PRO A 121 7.14 -0.16 4.19
N GLU A 122 7.82 -1.23 3.74
CA GLU A 122 8.91 -1.15 2.76
C GLU A 122 8.50 -0.50 1.44
N GLY A 123 7.29 -0.77 0.96
CA GLY A 123 6.78 -0.17 -0.27
C GLY A 123 6.77 1.35 -0.25
N TYR A 124 6.35 1.94 0.88
CA TYR A 124 6.37 3.38 1.06
C TYR A 124 7.78 3.94 1.29
N ALA A 125 8.65 3.15 1.90
CA ALA A 125 10.02 3.57 2.19
C ALA A 125 10.96 3.44 0.99
N PHE A 126 10.80 2.39 0.16
CA PHE A 126 11.84 2.00 -0.81
C PHE A 126 11.34 1.81 -2.24
N TYR A 127 10.08 1.39 -2.44
CA TYR A 127 9.63 0.87 -3.73
C TYR A 127 8.69 1.79 -4.51
N ALA A 128 8.53 3.04 -4.08
CA ALA A 128 7.62 4.01 -4.70
C ALA A 128 6.20 3.45 -4.87
N LEU A 129 5.70 2.79 -3.83
CA LEU A 129 4.34 2.29 -3.78
C LEU A 129 3.42 3.43 -3.31
N TYR A 130 2.36 3.67 -4.05
CA TYR A 130 1.42 4.75 -3.78
C TYR A 130 0.03 4.16 -3.47
N PRO A 131 -0.64 4.59 -2.40
CA PRO A 131 -1.99 4.11 -2.08
C PRO A 131 -3.00 4.37 -3.21
N GLU A 132 -2.81 5.44 -3.99
CA GLU A 132 -3.62 5.79 -5.15
C GLU A 132 -3.63 4.69 -6.21
N ALA A 133 -2.53 3.97 -6.37
CA ALA A 133 -2.43 2.85 -7.31
C ALA A 133 -3.41 1.72 -6.95
N TYR A 134 -3.54 1.40 -5.66
CA TYR A 134 -4.48 0.38 -5.16
C TYR A 134 -5.93 0.85 -5.21
N ILE A 135 -6.19 2.13 -4.91
CA ILE A 135 -7.50 2.75 -5.08
C ILE A 135 -7.95 2.63 -6.54
N GLN A 136 -7.09 3.01 -7.48
CA GLN A 136 -7.39 2.95 -8.91
C GLN A 136 -7.59 1.50 -9.39
N ALA A 137 -6.75 0.56 -8.95
CA ALA A 137 -6.85 -0.85 -9.31
C ALA A 137 -8.16 -1.48 -8.81
N ALA A 138 -8.71 -0.98 -7.71
CA ALA A 138 -9.94 -1.50 -7.10
C ALA A 138 -11.23 -0.89 -7.68
N ARG A 139 -11.18 0.24 -8.39
CA ARG A 139 -12.38 0.90 -8.96
C ARG A 139 -13.27 -0.01 -9.81
N PRO A 140 -12.73 -0.91 -10.66
CA PRO A 140 -13.59 -1.84 -11.42
C PRO A 140 -14.41 -2.80 -10.54
N CYS A 141 -14.05 -2.94 -9.26
CA CYS A 141 -14.77 -3.77 -8.30
C CYS A 141 -15.87 -2.99 -7.53
N SER A 142 -16.06 -1.72 -7.82
CA SER A 142 -17.08 -0.90 -7.14
C SER A 142 -18.49 -1.49 -7.35
N GLY A 143 -19.25 -1.60 -6.25
CA GLY A 143 -20.59 -2.19 -6.25
C GLY A 143 -20.60 -3.72 -6.16
N LEU A 144 -19.46 -4.41 -6.19
CA LEU A 144 -19.39 -5.84 -5.93
C LEU A 144 -19.29 -6.09 -4.42
N PRO A 145 -19.94 -7.16 -3.89
CA PRO A 145 -19.76 -7.56 -2.49
C PRO A 145 -18.37 -8.19 -2.32
N LEU A 146 -17.40 -7.39 -1.88
CA LEU A 146 -15.99 -7.76 -1.80
C LEU A 146 -15.53 -7.87 -0.35
N THR A 147 -15.09 -9.05 0.08
CA THR A 147 -14.39 -9.25 1.35
C THR A 147 -12.91 -8.99 1.14
N ILE A 148 -12.37 -7.96 1.80
CA ILE A 148 -10.99 -7.53 1.61
C ILE A 148 -10.13 -8.05 2.75
N VAL A 149 -9.03 -8.72 2.41
CA VAL A 149 -8.07 -9.31 3.36
C VAL A 149 -6.69 -8.76 3.09
N GLY A 150 -6.23 -7.87 3.96
CA GLY A 150 -4.88 -7.30 3.92
C GLY A 150 -3.87 -8.13 4.70
N LEU A 151 -2.68 -8.33 4.16
CA LEU A 151 -1.59 -8.99 4.87
C LEU A 151 -0.77 -7.95 5.64
N ARG A 152 -0.73 -8.08 6.98
CA ARG A 152 0.09 -7.16 7.79
C ARG A 152 1.59 -7.36 7.47
N SER A 153 2.46 -6.32 7.30
CA SER A 153 2.30 -4.94 7.78
C SER A 153 1.67 -3.94 6.79
N ILE A 154 2.32 -3.64 5.65
CA ILE A 154 1.88 -2.60 4.69
C ILE A 154 0.51 -2.94 4.08
N GLY A 155 0.19 -4.23 3.89
CA GLY A 155 -1.11 -4.66 3.40
C GLY A 155 -2.29 -4.19 4.24
N THR A 156 -2.07 -3.72 5.48
CA THR A 156 -3.11 -3.06 6.29
C THR A 156 -3.58 -1.76 5.63
N GLY A 157 -2.66 -0.89 5.27
CA GLY A 157 -2.96 0.35 4.56
C GLY A 157 -3.49 0.08 3.14
N LEU A 158 -2.84 -0.83 2.44
CA LEU A 158 -3.24 -1.18 1.07
C LEU A 158 -4.64 -1.79 0.99
N ALA A 159 -5.06 -2.58 2.00
CA ALA A 159 -6.43 -3.09 2.09
C ALA A 159 -7.46 -1.97 2.27
N ALA A 160 -7.16 -0.97 3.07
CA ALA A 160 -8.00 0.22 3.20
C ALA A 160 -8.09 1.04 1.89
N ALA A 161 -6.98 1.12 1.14
CA ALA A 161 -6.95 1.75 -0.18
C ALA A 161 -7.85 0.98 -1.18
N VAL A 162 -7.75 -0.36 -1.19
CA VAL A 162 -8.63 -1.23 -2.00
C VAL A 162 -10.09 -1.06 -1.56
N ALA A 163 -10.37 -0.99 -0.26
CA ALA A 163 -11.72 -0.78 0.27
C ALA A 163 -12.31 0.56 -0.22
N ALA A 164 -11.55 1.64 -0.14
CA ALA A 164 -11.96 2.94 -0.64
C ALA A 164 -12.27 2.91 -2.14
N GLY A 165 -11.37 2.34 -2.96
CA GLY A 165 -11.54 2.23 -4.41
C GLY A 165 -12.72 1.35 -4.83
N ALA A 166 -13.01 0.28 -4.08
CA ALA A 166 -14.12 -0.63 -4.31
C ALA A 166 -15.45 -0.19 -3.65
N GLY A 167 -15.44 0.92 -2.89
CA GLY A 167 -16.63 1.41 -2.18
C GLY A 167 -17.04 0.54 -0.99
N GLN A 168 -16.11 -0.23 -0.39
CA GLN A 168 -16.36 -1.06 0.79
C GLN A 168 -16.15 -0.28 2.08
N GLU A 169 -16.89 -0.67 3.13
CA GLU A 169 -16.83 -0.01 4.45
C GLU A 169 -15.88 -0.70 5.43
N ASP A 170 -15.39 -1.88 5.08
CA ASP A 170 -14.59 -2.73 5.98
C ASP A 170 -13.48 -3.47 5.24
N ALA A 171 -12.44 -3.80 5.97
CA ALA A 171 -11.37 -4.69 5.54
C ALA A 171 -10.83 -5.47 6.76
N ILE A 172 -10.47 -6.71 6.53
CA ILE A 172 -9.87 -7.61 7.51
C ILE A 172 -8.36 -7.60 7.32
N THR A 173 -7.59 -7.71 8.39
CA THR A 173 -6.15 -7.95 8.27
C THR A 173 -5.74 -9.23 8.95
N VAL A 174 -4.78 -9.94 8.35
CA VAL A 174 -4.25 -11.18 8.88
C VAL A 174 -2.72 -11.16 8.94
N ARG A 175 -2.15 -11.88 9.90
CA ARG A 175 -0.71 -12.12 10.02
C ARG A 175 -0.42 -13.56 9.61
N PRO A 176 0.05 -13.83 8.38
CA PRO A 176 0.47 -15.17 8.01
C PRO A 176 1.62 -15.65 8.88
N VAL A 177 1.51 -16.85 9.42
CA VAL A 177 2.46 -17.49 10.33
C VAL A 177 3.17 -18.68 9.69
N GLY A 178 4.11 -19.30 10.40
CA GLY A 178 4.81 -20.50 9.97
C GLY A 178 6.04 -20.22 9.10
N HIS A 179 6.46 -21.22 8.31
CA HIS A 179 7.67 -21.14 7.51
C HIS A 179 7.57 -20.07 6.39
N PRO A 180 8.60 -19.25 6.14
CA PRO A 180 8.56 -18.17 5.15
C PRO A 180 8.07 -18.55 3.74
N PHE A 181 8.23 -19.80 3.35
CA PHE A 181 7.78 -20.32 2.04
C PHE A 181 6.52 -21.21 2.13
N ARG A 182 5.96 -21.39 3.33
CA ARG A 182 4.72 -22.12 3.61
C ARG A 182 3.96 -21.42 4.73
N ARG A 183 3.38 -20.28 4.40
CA ARG A 183 2.60 -19.49 5.35
C ARG A 183 1.20 -20.07 5.50
N GLU A 184 0.71 -20.01 6.73
CA GLU A 184 -0.63 -20.44 7.13
C GLU A 184 -1.33 -19.31 7.89
N LEU A 185 -2.65 -19.43 8.10
CA LEU A 185 -3.41 -18.47 8.89
C LEU A 185 -3.73 -19.08 10.26
N ALA A 186 -3.49 -18.32 11.30
CA ALA A 186 -3.95 -18.61 12.66
C ALA A 186 -5.14 -17.67 12.94
N LEU A 187 -6.37 -18.18 12.85
CA LEU A 187 -7.61 -17.41 12.97
C LEU A 187 -8.45 -17.90 14.15
N SER A 188 -9.19 -16.97 14.78
CA SER A 188 -10.28 -17.35 15.69
C SER A 188 -11.39 -18.05 14.90
N GLY A 189 -12.17 -18.90 15.57
CA GLY A 189 -13.30 -19.62 14.94
C GLY A 189 -14.33 -18.66 14.34
N GLU A 190 -14.55 -17.51 14.98
CA GLU A 190 -15.46 -16.46 14.51
C GLU A 190 -14.94 -15.82 13.22
N LEU A 191 -13.68 -15.40 13.19
CA LEU A 191 -13.08 -14.79 12.01
C LEU A 191 -12.96 -15.78 10.84
N ALA A 192 -12.64 -17.05 11.14
CA ALA A 192 -12.62 -18.11 10.13
C ALA A 192 -14.00 -18.34 9.50
N THR A 193 -15.08 -18.28 10.30
CA THR A 193 -16.45 -18.39 9.83
C THR A 193 -16.85 -17.16 9.00
N GLU A 194 -16.52 -15.96 9.47
CA GLU A 194 -16.75 -14.70 8.74
C GLU A 194 -16.10 -14.76 7.35
N LEU A 195 -14.82 -15.12 7.27
CA LEU A 195 -14.11 -15.25 5.99
C LEU A 195 -14.76 -16.27 5.05
N LYS A 196 -15.20 -17.42 5.57
CA LYS A 196 -15.85 -18.46 4.74
C LYS A 196 -17.23 -18.04 4.24
N SER A 197 -17.90 -17.09 4.88
CA SER A 197 -19.21 -16.59 4.46
C SER A 197 -19.15 -15.57 3.30
N GLY A 198 -18.00 -15.03 2.99
CA GLY A 198 -17.82 -14.04 1.93
C GLY A 198 -18.12 -14.58 0.53
N SER A 199 -18.51 -13.67 -0.37
CA SER A 199 -18.88 -14.04 -1.75
C SER A 199 -17.74 -13.90 -2.74
N THR A 200 -16.98 -12.83 -2.68
CA THR A 200 -15.82 -12.53 -3.54
C THR A 200 -14.72 -11.93 -2.66
N PHE A 201 -13.47 -12.21 -2.95
CA PHE A 201 -12.35 -11.86 -2.09
C PHE A 201 -11.30 -11.03 -2.81
N ALA A 202 -10.78 -10.02 -2.12
CA ALA A 202 -9.56 -9.30 -2.48
C ALA A 202 -8.48 -9.62 -1.46
N ILE A 203 -7.41 -10.28 -1.87
CA ILE A 203 -6.22 -10.51 -1.04
C ILE A 203 -5.20 -9.45 -1.40
N VAL A 204 -4.83 -8.61 -0.42
CA VAL A 204 -4.09 -7.37 -0.65
C VAL A 204 -2.74 -7.41 0.06
N ASP A 205 -1.67 -7.17 -0.69
CA ASP A 205 -0.32 -7.02 -0.16
C ASP A 205 0.58 -6.27 -1.15
N GLU A 206 1.76 -5.87 -0.71
CA GLU A 206 2.83 -5.33 -1.56
C GLU A 206 3.36 -6.39 -2.54
N GLY A 207 3.47 -7.66 -2.08
CA GLY A 207 4.13 -8.76 -2.78
C GLY A 207 3.71 -9.00 -4.23
N PRO A 208 4.19 -10.09 -4.86
CA PRO A 208 4.19 -11.45 -4.32
C PRO A 208 5.48 -11.95 -3.65
N GLY A 209 6.57 -11.21 -3.65
CA GLY A 209 7.81 -11.63 -3.02
C GLY A 209 8.43 -12.93 -3.59
N LEU A 210 9.33 -13.57 -2.80
CA LEU A 210 10.11 -14.74 -3.26
C LEU A 210 9.28 -15.99 -3.49
N SER A 211 8.23 -16.20 -2.70
CA SER A 211 7.42 -17.41 -2.73
C SER A 211 5.94 -17.17 -3.02
N GLY A 212 5.47 -15.94 -2.82
CA GLY A 212 4.04 -15.65 -2.81
C GLY A 212 3.27 -16.38 -1.71
N SER A 213 3.97 -16.95 -0.70
CA SER A 213 3.34 -17.83 0.29
C SER A 213 2.37 -17.09 1.21
N SER A 214 2.58 -15.81 1.48
CA SER A 214 1.64 -15.04 2.30
C SER A 214 0.30 -14.86 1.59
N LEU A 215 0.31 -14.37 0.35
CA LEU A 215 -0.88 -14.30 -0.51
C LEU A 215 -1.49 -15.70 -0.74
N GLY A 216 -0.62 -16.68 -1.01
CA GLY A 216 -0.99 -18.08 -1.24
C GLY A 216 -1.66 -18.73 -0.05
N GLY A 217 -1.18 -18.50 1.18
CA GLY A 217 -1.75 -19.05 2.41
C GLY A 217 -3.18 -18.58 2.69
N VAL A 218 -3.48 -17.31 2.41
CA VAL A 218 -4.88 -16.82 2.48
C VAL A 218 -5.74 -17.49 1.43
N ALA A 219 -5.26 -17.61 0.20
CA ALA A 219 -5.99 -18.26 -0.87
C ALA A 219 -6.17 -19.77 -0.62
N ASP A 220 -5.16 -20.45 -0.04
CA ASP A 220 -5.27 -21.85 0.37
C ASP A 220 -6.38 -22.04 1.41
N PHE A 221 -6.40 -21.18 2.44
CA PHE A 221 -7.45 -21.22 3.47
C PHE A 221 -8.86 -21.03 2.87
N LEU A 222 -9.03 -20.10 1.93
CA LEU A 222 -10.32 -19.86 1.28
C LEU A 222 -10.74 -21.02 0.38
N GLU A 223 -9.83 -21.52 -0.47
CA GLU A 223 -10.11 -22.65 -1.36
C GLU A 223 -10.40 -23.94 -0.59
N ASP A 224 -9.62 -24.24 0.45
CA ASP A 224 -9.82 -25.40 1.32
C ASP A 224 -11.14 -25.26 2.13
N GLY A 225 -11.61 -24.01 2.33
CA GLY A 225 -12.93 -23.69 2.86
C GLY A 225 -14.08 -23.75 1.85
N GLY A 226 -13.82 -24.15 0.59
CA GLY A 226 -14.84 -24.31 -0.46
C GLY A 226 -15.07 -23.09 -1.34
N ILE A 227 -14.26 -22.03 -1.21
CA ILE A 227 -14.36 -20.84 -2.07
C ILE A 227 -13.75 -21.13 -3.45
N ALA A 228 -14.54 -20.94 -4.50
CA ALA A 228 -14.07 -21.18 -5.86
C ALA A 228 -12.93 -20.21 -6.25
N PRO A 229 -11.84 -20.68 -6.89
CA PRO A 229 -10.68 -19.84 -7.25
C PRO A 229 -11.01 -18.57 -8.05
N ARG A 230 -12.04 -18.61 -8.92
CA ARG A 230 -12.49 -17.44 -9.70
C ARG A 230 -13.09 -16.31 -8.86
N ARG A 231 -13.38 -16.56 -7.59
CA ARG A 231 -13.90 -15.58 -6.61
C ARG A 231 -12.79 -14.92 -5.80
N ILE A 232 -11.53 -15.28 -6.05
CA ILE A 232 -10.36 -14.79 -5.33
C ILE A 232 -9.54 -13.93 -6.28
N HIS A 233 -9.43 -12.65 -5.95
CA HIS A 233 -8.62 -11.65 -6.66
C HIS A 233 -7.42 -11.28 -5.80
N PHE A 234 -6.27 -11.08 -6.43
CA PHE A 234 -5.10 -10.55 -5.74
C PHE A 234 -4.88 -9.09 -6.12
N PHE A 235 -4.52 -8.29 -5.15
CA PHE A 235 -4.11 -6.89 -5.36
C PHE A 235 -2.65 -6.72 -4.92
N PRO A 236 -1.69 -7.07 -5.79
CA PRO A 236 -0.27 -6.89 -5.54
C PRO A 236 0.24 -5.55 -6.10
N SER A 237 1.50 -5.20 -5.80
CA SER A 237 2.16 -4.04 -6.41
C SER A 237 2.53 -4.23 -7.89
N HIS A 238 2.61 -5.46 -8.35
CA HIS A 238 2.93 -5.79 -9.74
C HIS A 238 2.31 -7.12 -10.18
N ALA A 239 2.02 -7.26 -11.47
CA ALA A 239 1.46 -8.46 -12.07
C ALA A 239 2.51 -9.51 -12.52
N GLY A 240 3.79 -9.29 -12.20
CA GLY A 240 4.88 -10.19 -12.55
C GLY A 240 4.72 -11.59 -11.96
N PRO A 241 5.58 -12.56 -12.35
CA PRO A 241 5.54 -13.91 -11.84
C PRO A 241 5.89 -13.96 -10.36
N LEU A 242 5.47 -15.04 -9.69
CA LEU A 242 5.95 -15.36 -8.36
C LEU A 242 7.46 -15.66 -8.39
N GLY A 243 8.13 -15.39 -7.29
CA GLY A 243 9.56 -15.66 -7.16
C GLY A 243 9.89 -17.17 -7.21
N PRO A 244 11.20 -17.53 -7.22
CA PRO A 244 11.68 -18.88 -7.47
C PRO A 244 11.25 -19.89 -6.38
N GLN A 245 10.93 -19.44 -5.19
CA GLN A 245 10.55 -20.29 -4.05
C GLN A 245 9.04 -20.61 -4.00
N ALA A 246 8.28 -20.19 -5.00
CA ALA A 246 6.83 -20.48 -5.04
C ALA A 246 6.55 -21.95 -5.27
N SER A 247 5.50 -22.48 -4.62
CA SER A 247 4.99 -23.83 -4.84
C SER A 247 4.31 -23.96 -6.21
N ALA A 248 4.21 -25.20 -6.72
CA ALA A 248 3.49 -25.46 -7.97
C ALA A 248 2.01 -25.03 -7.88
N ARG A 249 1.34 -25.27 -6.73
CA ARG A 249 -0.04 -24.83 -6.46
C ARG A 249 -0.16 -23.32 -6.59
N HIS A 250 0.73 -22.57 -5.93
CA HIS A 250 0.69 -21.11 -5.95
C HIS A 250 0.99 -20.55 -7.35
N ARG A 251 1.95 -21.11 -8.10
CA ARG A 251 2.22 -20.70 -9.50
C ARG A 251 1.01 -20.94 -10.40
N ALA A 252 0.39 -22.11 -10.31
CA ALA A 252 -0.78 -22.45 -11.12
C ALA A 252 -1.98 -21.56 -10.81
N ARG A 253 -2.19 -21.20 -9.53
CA ARG A 253 -3.22 -20.24 -9.11
C ARG A 253 -2.90 -18.83 -9.63
N TRP A 254 -1.67 -18.37 -9.40
CA TRP A 254 -1.24 -17.03 -9.80
C TRP A 254 -1.39 -16.80 -11.29
N ALA A 255 -1.07 -17.78 -12.13
CA ALA A 255 -1.19 -17.68 -13.59
C ALA A 255 -2.64 -17.44 -14.06
N ARG A 256 -3.66 -17.89 -13.30
CA ARG A 256 -5.08 -17.84 -13.66
C ARG A 256 -5.87 -16.78 -12.90
N ALA A 257 -5.35 -16.29 -11.78
CA ALA A 257 -6.06 -15.37 -10.92
C ALA A 257 -6.15 -13.97 -11.54
N SER A 258 -7.23 -13.26 -11.24
CA SER A 258 -7.35 -11.82 -11.50
C SER A 258 -6.38 -11.07 -10.60
N ARG A 259 -5.61 -10.15 -11.18
CA ARG A 259 -4.60 -9.33 -10.49
C ARG A 259 -4.65 -7.90 -11.00
N PRO A 260 -5.64 -7.12 -10.59
CA PRO A 260 -5.71 -5.70 -10.93
C PRO A 260 -4.48 -4.96 -10.38
N VAL A 261 -3.78 -4.26 -11.25
CA VAL A 261 -2.58 -3.48 -10.91
C VAL A 261 -2.61 -2.18 -11.68
N VAL A 262 -2.34 -1.08 -11.00
CA VAL A 262 -1.98 0.20 -11.63
C VAL A 262 -0.53 0.48 -11.30
N GLY A 263 0.33 0.42 -12.31
CA GLY A 263 1.75 0.71 -12.14
C GLY A 263 2.04 2.21 -12.04
N PHE A 264 3.23 2.55 -11.53
CA PHE A 264 3.66 3.95 -11.40
C PHE A 264 3.66 4.69 -12.75
N GLU A 265 3.94 4.01 -13.84
CA GLU A 265 3.90 4.58 -15.19
C GLU A 265 2.50 5.12 -15.51
N ALA A 266 1.47 4.29 -15.35
CA ALA A 266 0.09 4.70 -15.60
C ALA A 266 -0.41 5.72 -14.57
N LEU A 267 0.06 5.62 -13.31
CA LEU A 267 -0.32 6.52 -12.24
C LEU A 267 0.24 7.93 -12.40
N ALA A 268 1.53 8.06 -12.76
CA ALA A 268 2.28 9.31 -12.61
C ALA A 268 3.13 9.72 -13.82
N LEU A 269 3.45 8.84 -14.77
CA LEU A 269 4.21 9.23 -15.95
C LEU A 269 3.31 9.49 -17.16
N SER A 270 2.32 8.62 -17.39
CA SER A 270 1.37 8.72 -18.50
C SER A 270 -0.07 8.95 -18.05
N ALA A 271 -0.26 9.51 -16.85
CA ALA A 271 -1.58 9.83 -16.32
C ALA A 271 -2.37 10.70 -17.30
N ALA A 272 -3.67 10.39 -17.48
CA ALA A 272 -4.56 11.15 -18.35
C ALA A 272 -4.74 12.60 -17.87
N ASP A 273 -4.87 12.80 -16.56
CA ASP A 273 -4.89 14.12 -15.95
C ASP A 273 -3.45 14.63 -15.77
N PRO A 274 -3.07 15.74 -16.43
CA PRO A 274 -1.72 16.30 -16.31
C PRO A 274 -1.30 16.60 -14.86
N ARG A 275 -2.24 16.94 -13.98
CA ARG A 275 -1.95 17.23 -12.56
C ARG A 275 -1.39 16.03 -11.81
N HIS A 276 -1.68 14.82 -12.25
CA HIS A 276 -1.14 13.58 -11.69
C HIS A 276 0.23 13.21 -12.22
N ARG A 277 0.74 13.93 -13.24
CA ARG A 277 2.05 13.63 -13.81
C ARG A 277 3.18 14.17 -12.95
N ILE A 278 4.27 13.41 -12.89
CA ILE A 278 5.43 13.75 -12.06
C ILE A 278 6.05 15.11 -12.42
N GLU A 279 5.93 15.53 -13.68
CA GLU A 279 6.36 16.85 -14.13
C GLU A 279 5.59 17.96 -13.43
N SER A 280 4.29 17.76 -13.19
CA SER A 280 3.45 18.72 -12.47
C SER A 280 3.75 18.74 -10.97
N TRP A 281 4.32 17.66 -10.41
CA TRP A 281 4.66 17.60 -8.99
C TRP A 281 5.91 18.41 -8.64
N VAL A 282 6.72 18.73 -9.63
CA VAL A 282 7.99 19.47 -9.49
C VAL A 282 8.02 20.77 -10.29
N ALA A 283 6.86 21.22 -10.77
CA ALA A 283 6.73 22.41 -11.61
C ALA A 283 7.14 23.73 -10.92
N ASP A 284 7.24 23.72 -9.60
CA ASP A 284 7.76 24.85 -8.79
C ASP A 284 9.29 24.79 -8.61
N LEU A 285 9.95 23.69 -8.99
CA LEU A 285 11.38 23.46 -8.82
C LEU A 285 12.19 23.63 -10.12
N CYS A 286 11.59 23.36 -11.27
CA CYS A 286 12.26 23.36 -12.58
C CYS A 286 11.38 24.05 -13.63
N ALA A 287 12.02 24.54 -14.70
CA ALA A 287 11.32 25.10 -15.85
C ALA A 287 10.49 24.04 -16.60
N ALA A 288 9.73 24.48 -17.60
CA ALA A 288 8.86 23.57 -18.38
C ALA A 288 9.66 22.43 -19.03
N PRO A 289 9.12 21.19 -19.01
CA PRO A 289 9.75 20.06 -19.71
C PRO A 289 9.79 20.29 -21.23
N THR A 290 10.94 20.01 -21.84
CA THR A 290 11.17 20.09 -23.30
C THR A 290 11.08 18.74 -24.00
N ALA A 291 11.00 17.64 -23.24
CA ALA A 291 10.88 16.28 -23.74
C ALA A 291 10.15 15.40 -22.70
N PRO A 292 9.59 14.25 -23.13
CA PRO A 292 8.99 13.29 -22.22
C PRO A 292 9.96 12.83 -21.13
N THR A 293 9.43 12.61 -19.91
CA THR A 293 10.19 12.06 -18.78
C THR A 293 10.76 10.69 -19.14
N THR A 294 12.04 10.48 -18.86
CA THR A 294 12.72 9.21 -19.09
C THR A 294 12.89 8.44 -17.79
N ASP A 295 12.34 7.21 -17.69
CA ASP A 295 12.58 6.32 -16.55
C ASP A 295 14.01 5.76 -16.61
N LEU A 296 14.77 6.02 -15.56
CA LEU A 296 16.14 5.53 -15.38
C LEU A 296 16.22 4.45 -14.30
N SER A 297 15.08 4.00 -13.78
CA SER A 297 14.99 3.00 -12.73
C SER A 297 15.48 1.63 -13.20
N GLY A 298 15.76 0.71 -12.27
CA GLY A 298 16.12 -0.67 -12.59
C GLY A 298 17.42 -0.84 -13.39
N GLY A 299 18.29 0.16 -13.35
CA GLY A 299 19.54 0.13 -14.10
C GLY A 299 19.49 0.73 -15.51
N GLU A 300 18.32 1.24 -15.97
CA GLU A 300 18.16 1.85 -17.30
C GLU A 300 19.04 3.11 -17.50
N TRP A 301 19.49 3.76 -16.41
CA TRP A 301 20.46 4.86 -16.45
C TRP A 301 21.74 4.51 -17.24
N ARG A 302 22.08 3.22 -17.35
CA ARG A 302 23.25 2.72 -18.10
C ARG A 302 23.16 3.07 -19.59
N ARG A 303 21.93 3.16 -20.15
CA ARG A 303 21.70 3.59 -21.55
C ARG A 303 22.20 5.00 -21.84
N LEU A 304 22.30 5.84 -20.80
CA LEU A 304 22.84 7.20 -20.95
C LEU A 304 24.37 7.26 -20.99
N ARG A 305 25.05 6.19 -20.53
CA ARG A 305 26.52 6.16 -20.35
C ARG A 305 27.23 5.19 -21.29
N PHE A 306 26.55 4.15 -21.72
CA PHE A 306 27.16 3.05 -22.46
C PHE A 306 26.44 2.84 -23.80
N SER A 307 27.21 2.63 -24.87
CA SER A 307 26.69 2.45 -26.22
C SER A 307 26.12 1.05 -26.49
N SER A 308 26.45 0.07 -25.65
CA SER A 308 25.91 -1.30 -25.77
C SER A 308 25.70 -1.93 -24.40
N GLU A 309 24.76 -2.87 -24.32
CA GLU A 309 24.44 -3.60 -23.08
C GLU A 309 25.61 -4.47 -22.60
N ALA A 310 26.48 -4.90 -23.52
CA ALA A 310 27.69 -5.67 -23.17
C ALA A 310 28.68 -4.87 -22.28
N GLN A 311 28.60 -3.55 -22.29
CA GLN A 311 29.43 -2.66 -21.49
C GLN A 311 28.79 -2.28 -20.16
N TRP A 312 27.59 -2.74 -19.88
CA TRP A 312 26.86 -2.33 -18.68
C TRP A 312 27.49 -2.92 -17.42
N PRO A 313 27.81 -2.07 -16.42
CA PRO A 313 28.18 -2.57 -15.12
C PRO A 313 27.01 -3.30 -14.44
N PRO A 314 27.28 -4.22 -13.53
CA PRO A 314 26.25 -4.84 -12.73
C PRO A 314 25.37 -3.79 -12.04
N ALA A 315 24.05 -4.01 -12.07
CA ALA A 315 23.10 -3.26 -11.26
C ALA A 315 22.12 -4.27 -10.63
N ASN A 316 21.67 -3.95 -9.43
CA ASN A 316 20.61 -4.72 -8.80
C ASN A 316 19.30 -3.92 -8.88
N PRO A 317 18.41 -4.20 -9.85
CA PRO A 317 17.19 -3.45 -10.06
C PRO A 317 16.29 -3.39 -8.83
N GLN A 318 16.35 -4.41 -7.96
CA GLN A 318 15.54 -4.49 -6.74
C GLN A 318 16.04 -3.59 -5.61
N GLN A 319 17.29 -3.15 -5.68
CA GLN A 319 17.89 -2.22 -4.70
C GLN A 319 17.93 -0.78 -5.23
N GLU A 320 17.67 -0.60 -6.52
CA GLU A 320 17.63 0.72 -7.11
C GLU A 320 16.28 1.42 -6.83
N ARG A 321 16.37 2.60 -6.27
CA ARG A 321 15.19 3.46 -6.12
C ARG A 321 14.77 3.98 -7.48
N ARG A 322 13.47 4.24 -7.63
CA ARG A 322 12.96 4.89 -8.83
C ARG A 322 13.63 6.25 -9.04
N LYS A 323 14.02 6.50 -10.27
CA LYS A 323 14.67 7.73 -10.69
C LYS A 323 14.28 8.07 -12.13
N PHE A 324 14.09 9.35 -12.39
CA PHE A 324 13.57 9.87 -13.66
C PHE A 324 14.41 11.05 -14.10
N LEU A 325 14.67 11.14 -15.42
CA LEU A 325 15.31 12.28 -16.02
C LEU A 325 14.22 13.16 -16.66
N LEU A 326 14.12 14.41 -16.18
CA LEU A 326 13.39 15.49 -16.82
C LEU A 326 14.38 16.34 -17.61
N ARG A 327 14.08 16.62 -18.87
CA ARG A 327 14.78 17.64 -19.66
C ARG A 327 13.91 18.87 -19.69
N CYS A 328 14.36 19.93 -19.02
CA CYS A 328 13.66 21.19 -18.90
C CYS A 328 14.44 22.31 -19.63
N GLU A 329 13.81 23.44 -19.84
CA GLU A 329 14.43 24.61 -20.49
C GLU A 329 15.67 25.12 -19.75
N ASP A 330 15.69 24.98 -18.41
CA ASP A 330 16.81 25.36 -17.53
C ASP A 330 17.87 24.25 -17.38
N GLY A 331 17.70 23.09 -18.06
CA GLY A 331 18.64 21.97 -18.06
C GLY A 331 18.03 20.65 -17.62
N PRO A 332 18.85 19.58 -17.52
CA PRO A 332 18.38 18.26 -17.10
C PRO A 332 18.26 18.16 -15.57
N TRP A 333 17.13 17.63 -15.10
CA TRP A 333 16.85 17.35 -13.70
C TRP A 333 16.75 15.85 -13.44
N LEU A 334 17.35 15.38 -12.34
CA LEU A 334 17.21 14.00 -11.88
C LEU A 334 16.24 13.97 -10.70
N LEU A 335 15.07 13.39 -10.93
CA LEU A 335 14.11 13.10 -9.88
C LEU A 335 14.40 11.71 -9.29
N ARG A 336 14.41 11.60 -7.97
CA ARG A 336 14.63 10.35 -7.29
C ARG A 336 13.58 10.15 -6.19
N PHE A 337 12.99 8.95 -6.15
CA PHE A 337 12.12 8.58 -5.04
C PHE A 337 12.92 8.51 -3.73
N ALA A 338 12.50 9.24 -2.73
CA ALA A 338 13.15 9.31 -1.43
C ALA A 338 12.38 8.60 -0.30
N GLY A 339 11.16 8.16 -0.56
CA GLY A 339 10.21 7.60 0.41
C GLY A 339 8.99 8.49 0.56
N LEU A 340 7.91 7.96 1.13
CA LEU A 340 6.70 8.69 1.46
C LEU A 340 6.65 9.02 2.95
N GLY A 341 6.10 10.18 3.29
CA GLY A 341 5.92 10.61 4.66
C GLY A 341 7.24 10.65 5.43
N ARG A 342 7.24 10.13 6.64
CA ARG A 342 8.43 10.08 7.51
C ARG A 342 9.62 9.31 6.91
N TYR A 343 9.36 8.44 5.94
CA TYR A 343 10.42 7.65 5.28
C TYR A 343 11.19 8.45 4.24
N GLY A 344 10.69 9.61 3.82
CA GLY A 344 11.36 10.54 2.90
C GLY A 344 12.39 11.43 3.57
N SER A 345 12.28 11.68 4.86
CA SER A 345 13.14 12.60 5.61
C SER A 345 14.44 11.98 6.12
N ASP A 346 14.55 10.65 6.14
CA ASP A 346 15.69 9.92 6.72
C ASP A 346 16.87 9.77 5.75
N LYS A 347 17.09 10.74 4.83
CA LYS A 347 18.16 10.62 3.83
C LYS A 347 18.81 11.93 3.49
#